data_aa2626538095d9c9dbf62ae080b6373e
#
_entry.id   aa2626538095d9c9dbf62ae080b6373e
#
_cell.length_a   1.000
_cell.length_b   1.000
_cell.length_c   1.000
_cell.angle_alpha   90.00
_cell.angle_beta   90.00
_cell.angle_gamma   90.00
#
_symmetry.space_group_name_H-M   'P 1'
#
loop_
_entity.id
_entity.type
_entity.pdbx_description
1 polymer ?
#
loop_
_entity_poly.entity_id
_entity_poly.type
_entity_poly.pdbx_seq_one_letter_code
_entity_poly.pdbx_strand_id
1 'polypeptide(L)'
;MSVIRKFKHGAIVACSLFAAAVLTGCQTRSPGKVKVVGLADACVTNGFVMARNTNTDALSAAGYVPVLIPRISDTNLLAQTMDRVDALLLTGGVKGQDYPNRIAFEKLLMSMAIERGLPILGFCHGHQCINLYFGGTLTPVAKDRSPSIVHRGKDSPYVKDCFHMINVKPGSRLAKGFGTTRMEVNTSHTMCVKDVGEGLEVTARSDDGVVEAIEHRTLPITGFQFHPERIFRRDPRYLQIIVDALERGSAKESK
;
A
#
# COMPACT_ATOMS: atom_id res chain seq x y z
N MET A 1 -62.82 16.00 38.28
CA MET A 1 -63.77 16.12 37.16
C MET A 1 -63.02 15.75 35.88
N SER A 2 -63.48 14.66 35.29
CA SER A 2 -62.94 13.97 34.11
C SER A 2 -63.26 14.72 32.82
N VAL A 3 -62.33 14.76 31.86
CA VAL A 3 -62.69 14.90 30.45
C VAL A 3 -61.78 14.01 29.62
N ILE A 4 -62.28 12.81 29.35
CA ILE A 4 -61.79 11.89 28.35
C ILE A 4 -62.22 12.42 26.99
N ARG A 5 -61.30 12.72 26.07
CA ARG A 5 -61.58 12.91 24.64
C ARG A 5 -61.10 11.70 23.85
N LYS A 6 -62.08 10.96 23.34
CA LYS A 6 -61.93 9.92 22.31
C LYS A 6 -61.43 10.54 21.00
N PHE A 7 -60.37 9.98 20.44
CA PHE A 7 -60.08 10.18 19.01
C PHE A 7 -60.36 8.89 18.24
N LYS A 8 -61.15 9.08 17.18
CA LYS A 8 -61.68 8.07 16.28
C LYS A 8 -60.62 7.52 15.34
N HIS A 9 -60.85 6.28 14.94
CA HIS A 9 -60.18 5.55 13.85
C HIS A 9 -60.10 6.35 12.57
N GLY A 10 -58.92 6.33 11.89
CA GLY A 10 -58.76 6.84 10.56
C GLY A 10 -57.48 6.31 9.89
N ALA A 11 -57.71 5.32 9.01
CA ALA A 11 -56.94 4.96 7.86
C ALA A 11 -55.44 4.66 8.03
N ILE A 12 -55.13 3.37 8.17
CA ILE A 12 -53.86 2.79 7.73
C ILE A 12 -53.89 2.80 6.19
N VAL A 13 -53.17 3.76 5.57
CA VAL A 13 -52.83 3.71 4.14
C VAL A 13 -51.51 3.01 4.01
N ALA A 14 -51.53 1.88 3.34
CA ALA A 14 -50.43 1.08 2.96
C ALA A 14 -49.38 1.91 2.19
N CYS A 15 -48.17 2.00 2.74
CA CYS A 15 -46.98 2.43 2.01
C CYS A 15 -46.02 1.23 1.89
N SER A 16 -46.50 0.18 1.29
CA SER A 16 -45.75 -0.95 0.81
C SER A 16 -45.63 -0.83 -0.69
N LEU A 17 -44.43 -0.40 -1.18
CA LEU A 17 -43.91 -0.57 -2.54
C LEU A 17 -42.94 0.59 -2.88
N PHE A 18 -41.73 0.57 -2.29
CA PHE A 18 -40.55 1.20 -2.90
C PHE A 18 -39.28 0.88 -2.05
N ALA A 19 -38.99 -0.39 -1.85
CA ALA A 19 -37.74 -0.83 -1.21
C ALA A 19 -37.22 -2.15 -1.85
N ALA A 20 -37.29 -2.27 -3.16
CA ALA A 20 -36.84 -3.48 -3.85
C ALA A 20 -36.10 -3.15 -5.16
N ALA A 21 -35.12 -2.23 -5.13
CA ALA A 21 -34.30 -1.99 -6.31
C ALA A 21 -32.91 -1.36 -6.02
N VAL A 22 -32.28 -1.61 -4.89
CA VAL A 22 -30.87 -1.20 -4.64
C VAL A 22 -30.03 -2.31 -4.00
N LEU A 23 -30.45 -3.58 -4.06
CA LEU A 23 -29.67 -4.70 -3.51
C LEU A 23 -29.16 -5.68 -4.58
N THR A 24 -28.92 -5.25 -5.80
CA THR A 24 -28.27 -6.06 -6.82
C THR A 24 -26.87 -5.53 -7.08
N GLY A 25 -25.92 -5.91 -6.26
CA GLY A 25 -24.50 -5.54 -6.43
C GLY A 25 -23.57 -5.94 -5.30
N CYS A 26 -24.09 -6.32 -4.16
CA CYS A 26 -23.26 -6.91 -3.12
C CYS A 26 -23.11 -8.41 -3.40
N GLN A 27 -22.14 -8.78 -4.23
CA GLN A 27 -21.67 -10.17 -4.24
C GLN A 27 -21.15 -10.45 -2.82
N THR A 28 -21.94 -11.19 -2.04
CA THR A 28 -21.49 -11.80 -0.80
C THR A 28 -20.37 -12.77 -1.16
N ARG A 29 -19.11 -12.30 -1.08
CA ARG A 29 -17.98 -13.23 -0.98
C ARG A 29 -18.32 -14.17 0.19
N SER A 30 -18.24 -15.47 -0.07
CA SER A 30 -18.21 -16.46 1.02
C SER A 30 -17.25 -15.93 2.08
N PRO A 31 -17.55 -16.05 3.40
CA PRO A 31 -16.68 -15.55 4.45
C PRO A 31 -15.39 -16.38 4.49
N GLY A 32 -14.52 -16.15 3.51
CA GLY A 32 -13.12 -16.55 3.57
C GLY A 32 -12.46 -15.78 4.71
N LYS A 33 -11.47 -16.37 5.36
CA LYS A 33 -10.68 -15.72 6.39
C LYS A 33 -10.20 -14.36 5.84
N VAL A 34 -10.60 -13.26 6.48
CA VAL A 34 -10.13 -11.92 6.11
C VAL A 34 -8.63 -11.86 6.38
N LYS A 35 -7.86 -11.47 5.37
CA LYS A 35 -6.40 -11.40 5.47
C LYS A 35 -5.96 -10.22 6.32
N VAL A 36 -4.93 -10.46 7.13
CA VAL A 36 -4.28 -9.46 7.97
C VAL A 36 -3.01 -8.99 7.30
N VAL A 37 -2.87 -7.68 7.11
CA VAL A 37 -1.65 -7.08 6.57
C VAL A 37 -0.90 -6.36 7.69
N GLY A 38 0.31 -6.83 7.98
CA GLY A 38 1.21 -6.19 8.93
C GLY A 38 1.87 -4.95 8.31
N LEU A 39 1.76 -3.82 8.99
CA LEU A 39 2.41 -2.57 8.58
C LEU A 39 3.69 -2.36 9.38
N ALA A 40 4.83 -2.24 8.71
CA ALA A 40 6.01 -1.64 9.31
C ALA A 40 5.75 -0.15 9.60
N ASP A 41 6.30 0.35 10.70
CA ASP A 41 6.08 1.73 11.11
C ASP A 41 6.58 2.77 10.09
N ALA A 42 5.90 3.92 10.01
CA ALA A 42 6.32 5.02 9.16
C ALA A 42 7.39 5.90 9.83
N CYS A 43 7.33 6.05 11.13
CA CYS A 43 8.37 6.71 11.93
C CYS A 43 8.17 6.44 13.42
N VAL A 44 9.23 6.62 14.19
CA VAL A 44 9.18 6.75 15.66
C VAL A 44 9.51 8.20 16.02
N THR A 45 8.61 8.84 16.74
CA THR A 45 8.83 10.22 17.23
C THR A 45 8.26 10.37 18.63
N ASN A 46 9.02 11.00 19.52
CA ASN A 46 8.62 11.21 20.93
C ASN A 46 8.13 9.91 21.62
N GLY A 47 8.72 8.76 21.31
CA GLY A 47 8.30 7.46 21.86
C GLY A 47 7.07 6.83 21.23
N PHE A 48 6.48 7.45 20.20
CA PHE A 48 5.33 6.91 19.48
C PHE A 48 5.74 6.23 18.20
N VAL A 49 5.17 5.05 17.94
CA VAL A 49 5.21 4.35 16.65
C VAL A 49 3.98 4.73 15.86
N MET A 50 4.15 5.21 14.63
CA MET A 50 3.06 5.74 13.81
C MET A 50 3.03 5.12 12.42
N ALA A 51 1.81 4.95 11.89
CA ALA A 51 1.54 4.72 10.47
C ALA A 51 0.60 5.81 9.93
N ARG A 52 0.68 6.11 8.63
CA ARG A 52 -0.24 7.06 8.01
C ARG A 52 -1.60 6.42 7.78
N ASN A 53 -2.69 7.16 8.06
CA ASN A 53 -4.06 6.69 7.81
C ASN A 53 -4.30 6.29 6.35
N THR A 54 -3.60 6.91 5.38
CA THR A 54 -3.74 6.54 3.97
C THR A 54 -3.40 5.08 3.70
N ASN A 55 -2.45 4.49 4.44
CA ASN A 55 -2.13 3.06 4.33
C ASN A 55 -3.29 2.19 4.85
N THR A 56 -3.78 2.51 6.06
CA THR A 56 -4.90 1.76 6.67
C THR A 56 -6.18 1.91 5.88
N ASP A 57 -6.46 3.10 5.35
CA ASP A 57 -7.62 3.38 4.51
C ASP A 57 -7.60 2.57 3.21
N ALA A 58 -6.46 2.53 2.51
CA ALA A 58 -6.32 1.77 1.28
C ALA A 58 -6.45 0.26 1.52
N LEU A 59 -5.80 -0.27 2.57
CA LEU A 59 -5.92 -1.69 2.93
C LEU A 59 -7.34 -2.07 3.34
N SER A 60 -8.01 -1.24 4.13
CA SER A 60 -9.40 -1.46 4.53
C SER A 60 -10.36 -1.41 3.34
N ALA A 61 -10.15 -0.47 2.42
CA ALA A 61 -10.92 -0.40 1.17
C ALA A 61 -10.70 -1.63 0.27
N ALA A 62 -9.52 -2.26 0.35
CA ALA A 62 -9.20 -3.51 -0.32
C ALA A 62 -9.74 -4.76 0.40
N GLY A 63 -10.36 -4.62 1.59
CA GLY A 63 -10.93 -5.72 2.37
C GLY A 63 -9.91 -6.44 3.26
N TYR A 64 -8.78 -5.81 3.58
CA TYR A 64 -7.78 -6.33 4.52
C TYR A 64 -7.94 -5.72 5.91
N VAL A 65 -7.43 -6.42 6.93
CA VAL A 65 -7.26 -5.90 8.29
C VAL A 65 -5.84 -5.36 8.43
N PRO A 66 -5.63 -4.03 8.49
CA PRO A 66 -4.31 -3.46 8.73
C PRO A 66 -3.93 -3.54 10.21
N VAL A 67 -2.74 -4.07 10.51
CA VAL A 67 -2.21 -4.17 11.87
C VAL A 67 -0.81 -3.57 11.91
N LEU A 68 -0.59 -2.59 12.79
CA LEU A 68 0.74 -2.02 12.98
C LEU A 68 1.61 -3.02 13.74
N ILE A 69 2.79 -3.34 13.19
CA ILE A 69 3.78 -4.19 13.85
C ILE A 69 4.65 -3.30 14.74
N PRO A 70 4.58 -3.46 16.07
CA PRO A 70 5.42 -2.67 16.99
C PRO A 70 6.88 -3.13 16.91
N ARG A 71 7.81 -2.25 17.28
CA ARG A 71 9.23 -2.58 17.39
C ARG A 71 9.48 -3.38 18.65
N ILE A 72 9.36 -4.68 18.54
CA ILE A 72 9.64 -5.64 19.62
C ILE A 72 11.11 -6.04 19.53
N SER A 73 11.86 -5.88 20.63
CA SER A 73 13.28 -6.27 20.71
C SER A 73 13.48 -7.77 20.85
N ASP A 74 12.51 -8.46 21.44
CA ASP A 74 12.49 -9.93 21.51
C ASP A 74 12.09 -10.51 20.14
N THR A 75 13.04 -11.13 19.47
CA THR A 75 12.85 -11.69 18.12
C THR A 75 11.86 -12.87 18.11
N ASN A 76 11.73 -13.62 19.22
CA ASN A 76 10.77 -14.72 19.30
C ASN A 76 9.32 -14.18 19.35
N LEU A 77 9.10 -13.10 20.13
CA LEU A 77 7.79 -12.43 20.16
C LEU A 77 7.48 -11.74 18.84
N LEU A 78 8.49 -11.15 18.19
CA LEU A 78 8.33 -10.58 16.86
C LEU A 78 7.97 -11.66 15.83
N ALA A 79 8.63 -12.81 15.87
CA ALA A 79 8.31 -13.95 15.00
C ALA A 79 6.86 -14.43 15.21
N GLN A 80 6.40 -14.56 16.47
CA GLN A 80 5.00 -14.88 16.76
C GLN A 80 4.00 -13.81 16.26
N THR A 81 4.43 -12.56 16.21
CA THR A 81 3.62 -11.48 15.60
C THR A 81 3.53 -11.67 14.09
N MET A 82 4.65 -12.01 13.45
CA MET A 82 4.69 -12.29 12.01
C MET A 82 3.88 -13.54 11.63
N ASP A 83 3.70 -14.51 12.51
CA ASP A 83 2.85 -15.68 12.29
C ASP A 83 1.35 -15.35 12.23
N ARG A 84 0.96 -14.13 12.62
CA ARG A 84 -0.44 -13.65 12.62
C ARG A 84 -0.80 -12.78 11.44
N VAL A 85 0.14 -12.46 10.58
CA VAL A 85 -0.10 -11.66 9.38
C VAL A 85 -0.02 -12.52 8.12
N ASP A 86 -0.79 -12.14 7.12
CA ASP A 86 -0.87 -12.83 5.84
C ASP A 86 -0.06 -12.12 4.75
N ALA A 87 0.41 -10.88 5.00
CA ALA A 87 1.29 -10.09 4.14
C ALA A 87 2.00 -8.99 4.93
N LEU A 88 3.08 -8.42 4.39
CA LEU A 88 3.84 -7.31 4.96
C LEU A 88 3.77 -6.08 4.05
N LEU A 89 3.41 -4.92 4.64
CA LEU A 89 3.51 -3.62 4.00
C LEU A 89 4.63 -2.80 4.64
N LEU A 90 5.65 -2.46 3.87
CA LEU A 90 6.67 -1.47 4.20
C LEU A 90 6.17 -0.09 3.78
N THR A 91 5.87 0.76 4.77
CA THR A 91 5.19 2.03 4.51
C THR A 91 6.13 3.10 3.98
N GLY A 92 5.57 4.11 3.30
CA GLY A 92 6.28 5.34 3.00
C GLY A 92 6.68 6.09 4.29
N GLY A 93 7.63 7.00 4.20
CA GLY A 93 8.03 7.79 5.36
C GLY A 93 9.20 8.72 5.07
N VAL A 94 9.54 9.53 6.05
CA VAL A 94 10.64 10.51 5.99
C VAL A 94 11.88 9.98 6.69
N LYS A 95 13.05 10.46 6.26
CA LYS A 95 14.29 10.31 7.02
C LYS A 95 14.15 11.09 8.33
N GLY A 96 14.31 10.41 9.46
CA GLY A 96 14.36 11.01 10.79
C GLY A 96 15.63 10.54 11.52
N GLN A 97 15.83 10.98 12.76
CA GLN A 97 16.96 10.56 13.60
C GLN A 97 17.02 9.03 13.78
N ASP A 98 15.89 8.36 13.74
CA ASP A 98 15.75 6.90 13.90
C ASP A 98 15.84 6.12 12.58
N TYR A 99 16.20 6.76 11.48
CA TYR A 99 16.21 6.15 10.15
C TYR A 99 17.06 4.87 10.01
N PRO A 100 18.28 4.78 10.57
CA PRO A 100 19.05 3.54 10.53
C PRO A 100 18.37 2.37 11.24
N ASN A 101 17.77 2.61 12.42
CA ASN A 101 17.06 1.59 13.19
C ASN A 101 15.79 1.13 12.47
N ARG A 102 15.12 2.05 11.79
CA ARG A 102 13.97 1.73 10.95
C ARG A 102 14.35 0.76 9.83
N ILE A 103 15.43 1.06 9.08
CA ILE A 103 15.89 0.18 7.99
C ILE A 103 16.28 -1.19 8.54
N ALA A 104 16.98 -1.24 9.68
CA ALA A 104 17.39 -2.51 10.31
C ALA A 104 16.15 -3.34 10.70
N PHE A 105 15.16 -2.71 11.31
CA PHE A 105 13.90 -3.36 11.68
C PHE A 105 13.09 -3.84 10.46
N GLU A 106 12.95 -3.00 9.44
CA GLU A 106 12.25 -3.38 8.20
C GLU A 106 12.95 -4.56 7.49
N LYS A 107 14.31 -4.57 7.47
CA LYS A 107 15.07 -5.71 6.94
C LYS A 107 14.84 -7.00 7.73
N LEU A 108 14.73 -6.91 9.04
CA LEU A 108 14.39 -8.06 9.89
C LEU A 108 12.99 -8.59 9.59
N LEU A 109 11.99 -7.69 9.47
CA LEU A 109 10.63 -8.08 9.08
C LEU A 109 10.61 -8.72 7.69
N MET A 110 11.38 -8.19 6.73
CA MET A 110 11.49 -8.77 5.39
C MET A 110 12.06 -10.19 5.44
N SER A 111 13.14 -10.43 6.21
CA SER A 111 13.69 -11.78 6.39
C SER A 111 12.64 -12.75 6.91
N MET A 112 11.92 -12.37 7.97
CA MET A 112 10.86 -13.18 8.56
C MET A 112 9.69 -13.43 7.60
N ALA A 113 9.33 -12.44 6.77
CA ALA A 113 8.27 -12.55 5.77
C ALA A 113 8.69 -13.48 4.61
N ILE A 114 9.94 -13.36 4.14
CA ILE A 114 10.49 -14.22 3.07
C ILE A 114 10.54 -15.68 3.52
N GLU A 115 11.01 -15.96 4.74
CA GLU A 115 11.04 -17.31 5.32
C GLU A 115 9.63 -17.95 5.37
N ARG A 116 8.60 -17.13 5.53
CA ARG A 116 7.20 -17.57 5.56
C ARG A 116 6.51 -17.56 4.20
N GLY A 117 7.20 -17.13 3.15
CA GLY A 117 6.61 -16.97 1.82
C GLY A 117 5.52 -15.90 1.73
N LEU A 118 5.52 -14.95 2.67
CA LEU A 118 4.51 -13.87 2.70
C LEU A 118 4.73 -12.85 1.58
N PRO A 119 3.67 -12.32 0.96
CA PRO A 119 3.76 -11.18 0.08
C PRO A 119 4.33 -9.96 0.81
N ILE A 120 5.23 -9.23 0.13
CA ILE A 120 5.81 -7.98 0.62
C ILE A 120 5.51 -6.87 -0.39
N LEU A 121 4.88 -5.81 0.08
CA LEU A 121 4.63 -4.59 -0.68
C LEU A 121 5.38 -3.43 -0.03
N GLY A 122 6.05 -2.59 -0.83
CA GLY A 122 6.75 -1.40 -0.34
C GLY A 122 6.31 -0.13 -1.05
N PHE A 123 5.99 0.93 -0.29
CA PHE A 123 5.71 2.25 -0.85
C PHE A 123 6.85 3.23 -0.56
N CYS A 124 7.31 3.97 -1.56
CA CYS A 124 8.30 5.04 -1.46
C CYS A 124 9.55 4.60 -0.65
N HIS A 125 9.63 4.89 0.65
CA HIS A 125 10.68 4.37 1.51
C HIS A 125 10.71 2.84 1.53
N GLY A 126 9.57 2.18 1.59
CA GLY A 126 9.48 0.72 1.56
C GLY A 126 10.02 0.12 0.25
N HIS A 127 9.76 0.75 -0.89
CA HIS A 127 10.38 0.40 -2.17
C HIS A 127 11.90 0.51 -2.12
N GLN A 128 12.42 1.60 -1.52
CA GLN A 128 13.85 1.81 -1.34
C GLN A 128 14.45 0.78 -0.36
N CYS A 129 13.74 0.44 0.72
CA CYS A 129 14.18 -0.57 1.67
C CYS A 129 14.24 -1.97 1.03
N ILE A 130 13.27 -2.33 0.18
CA ILE A 130 13.33 -3.57 -0.63
C ILE A 130 14.62 -3.59 -1.46
N ASN A 131 14.91 -2.52 -2.19
CA ASN A 131 16.14 -2.45 -2.99
C ASN A 131 17.41 -2.62 -2.14
N LEU A 132 17.48 -1.93 -1.00
CA LEU A 132 18.62 -2.03 -0.05
C LEU A 132 18.75 -3.41 0.59
N TYR A 133 17.64 -4.13 0.79
CA TYR A 133 17.66 -5.48 1.33
C TYR A 133 18.36 -6.46 0.38
N PHE A 134 18.11 -6.32 -0.91
CA PHE A 134 18.72 -7.13 -1.96
C PHE A 134 20.07 -6.59 -2.47
N GLY A 135 20.73 -5.72 -1.72
CA GLY A 135 22.09 -5.24 -2.02
C GLY A 135 22.18 -4.09 -3.01
N GLY A 136 21.04 -3.54 -3.43
CA GLY A 136 21.00 -2.33 -4.27
C GLY A 136 21.41 -1.06 -3.52
N THR A 137 21.52 0.05 -4.23
CA THR A 137 21.94 1.36 -3.69
C THR A 137 20.92 2.45 -4.00
N LEU A 138 21.01 3.55 -3.26
CA LEU A 138 20.16 4.74 -3.46
C LEU A 138 21.01 5.95 -3.83
N THR A 139 20.40 6.90 -4.55
CA THR A 139 20.98 8.21 -4.86
C THR A 139 19.94 9.32 -4.66
N PRO A 140 20.36 10.56 -4.34
CA PRO A 140 19.45 11.68 -4.41
C PRO A 140 18.89 11.82 -5.82
N VAL A 141 17.62 12.22 -5.93
CA VAL A 141 17.07 12.65 -7.22
C VAL A 141 17.80 13.90 -7.61
N ALA A 142 18.57 13.83 -8.71
CA ALA A 142 19.41 14.93 -9.15
C ALA A 142 18.54 16.12 -9.59
N LYS A 143 18.93 17.34 -9.17
CA LYS A 143 18.24 18.58 -9.55
C LYS A 143 18.37 18.93 -11.03
N ASP A 144 19.35 18.33 -11.71
CA ASP A 144 19.70 18.48 -13.11
C ASP A 144 18.99 17.47 -14.05
N ARG A 145 18.25 16.52 -13.48
CA ARG A 145 17.30 15.72 -14.26
C ARG A 145 16.21 16.63 -14.79
N SER A 146 15.52 16.24 -15.82
CA SER A 146 14.58 17.08 -16.57
C SER A 146 13.82 18.09 -15.66
N PRO A 147 13.96 19.40 -15.89
CA PRO A 147 13.30 20.41 -15.04
C PRO A 147 11.77 20.36 -15.10
N SER A 148 11.22 19.61 -16.07
CA SER A 148 9.78 19.40 -16.23
C SER A 148 9.20 18.30 -15.31
N ILE A 149 10.06 17.45 -14.70
CA ILE A 149 9.61 16.36 -13.83
C ILE A 149 9.96 16.69 -12.38
N VAL A 150 8.94 16.88 -11.57
CA VAL A 150 9.08 17.23 -10.16
C VAL A 150 8.77 15.99 -9.32
N HIS A 151 9.76 15.47 -8.59
CA HIS A 151 9.59 14.32 -7.69
C HIS A 151 9.20 14.72 -6.27
N ARG A 152 9.26 16.01 -5.94
CA ARG A 152 8.80 16.57 -4.66
C ARG A 152 8.45 18.04 -4.81
N GLY A 153 7.25 18.43 -4.38
CA GLY A 153 6.82 19.83 -4.32
C GLY A 153 7.65 20.65 -3.31
N LYS A 154 7.92 21.92 -3.65
CA LYS A 154 8.85 22.78 -2.90
C LYS A 154 8.32 23.28 -1.55
N ASP A 155 7.01 23.35 -1.32
CA ASP A 155 6.43 24.29 -0.37
C ASP A 155 5.57 23.68 0.74
N SER A 156 5.75 22.42 1.12
CA SER A 156 4.95 21.89 2.23
C SER A 156 5.65 20.83 3.06
N PRO A 157 5.72 20.99 4.38
CA PRO A 157 6.00 19.88 5.29
C PRO A 157 4.87 18.83 5.25
N TYR A 158 3.67 19.22 4.75
CA TYR A 158 2.54 18.35 4.46
C TYR A 158 2.37 18.26 2.95
N VAL A 159 3.03 17.31 2.36
CA VAL A 159 3.25 17.08 0.97
C VAL A 159 2.00 17.26 0.11
N LYS A 160 1.98 18.31 -0.71
CA LYS A 160 1.14 18.33 -1.90
C LYS A 160 1.77 17.34 -2.88
N ASP A 161 1.07 16.26 -3.19
CA ASP A 161 1.54 15.30 -4.19
C ASP A 161 1.75 16.04 -5.52
N CYS A 162 2.93 15.88 -6.10
CA CYS A 162 3.17 16.18 -7.50
C CYS A 162 2.79 14.96 -8.31
N PHE A 163 2.60 15.12 -9.62
CA PHE A 163 2.24 14.04 -10.52
C PHE A 163 3.16 14.05 -11.71
N HIS A 164 3.52 12.86 -12.19
CA HIS A 164 4.25 12.67 -13.45
C HIS A 164 3.85 11.35 -14.12
N MET A 165 4.23 11.22 -15.38
CA MET A 165 4.02 9.99 -16.14
C MET A 165 5.14 9.01 -15.90
N ILE A 166 4.79 7.71 -15.86
CA ILE A 166 5.74 6.60 -15.85
C ILE A 166 5.50 5.66 -17.02
N ASN A 167 6.57 5.05 -17.50
CA ASN A 167 6.55 4.00 -18.51
C ASN A 167 6.66 2.65 -17.79
N VAL A 168 5.67 1.81 -17.98
CA VAL A 168 5.55 0.50 -17.34
C VAL A 168 5.98 -0.58 -18.33
N LYS A 169 6.81 -1.50 -17.87
CA LYS A 169 7.28 -2.64 -18.66
C LYS A 169 6.10 -3.48 -19.17
N PRO A 170 5.95 -3.67 -20.49
CA PRO A 170 4.92 -4.56 -21.04
C PRO A 170 5.00 -5.96 -20.42
N GLY A 171 3.84 -6.54 -20.11
CA GLY A 171 3.74 -7.88 -19.53
C GLY A 171 4.07 -7.96 -18.03
N SER A 172 4.56 -6.89 -17.39
CA SER A 172 4.70 -6.82 -15.92
C SER A 172 3.35 -6.93 -15.23
N ARG A 173 3.36 -7.27 -13.94
CA ARG A 173 2.12 -7.33 -13.14
C ARG A 173 1.48 -5.95 -13.02
N LEU A 174 2.30 -4.92 -12.84
CA LEU A 174 1.83 -3.54 -12.82
C LEU A 174 1.10 -3.18 -14.13
N ALA A 175 1.65 -3.53 -15.30
CA ALA A 175 0.98 -3.29 -16.58
C ALA A 175 -0.34 -4.06 -16.70
N LYS A 176 -0.39 -5.30 -16.22
CA LYS A 176 -1.61 -6.13 -16.22
C LYS A 176 -2.67 -5.57 -15.27
N GLY A 177 -2.30 -5.25 -14.03
CA GLY A 177 -3.21 -4.74 -13.01
C GLY A 177 -3.75 -3.35 -13.35
N PHE A 178 -2.93 -2.48 -13.95
CA PHE A 178 -3.36 -1.13 -14.34
C PHE A 178 -3.98 -1.06 -15.74
N GLY A 179 -3.75 -2.06 -16.58
CA GLY A 179 -4.32 -2.14 -17.93
C GLY A 179 -3.66 -1.24 -18.97
N THR A 180 -2.45 -0.72 -18.68
CA THR A 180 -1.70 0.14 -19.61
C THR A 180 -0.20 0.08 -19.32
N THR A 181 0.61 0.46 -20.32
CA THR A 181 2.06 0.61 -20.20
C THR A 181 2.50 2.06 -19.96
N ARG A 182 1.57 3.00 -19.80
CA ARG A 182 1.83 4.39 -19.46
C ARG A 182 0.76 4.90 -18.50
N MET A 183 1.15 5.39 -17.33
CA MET A 183 0.23 5.85 -16.31
C MET A 183 0.77 7.08 -15.58
N GLU A 184 -0.14 7.91 -15.07
CA GLU A 184 0.21 9.02 -14.19
C GLU A 184 0.35 8.49 -12.76
N VAL A 185 1.36 8.95 -12.02
CA VAL A 185 1.53 8.62 -10.60
C VAL A 185 1.80 9.87 -9.79
N ASN A 186 1.41 9.82 -8.52
CA ASN A 186 1.78 10.84 -7.55
C ASN A 186 3.20 10.58 -7.02
N THR A 187 3.89 11.64 -6.63
CA THR A 187 5.27 11.54 -6.18
C THR A 187 5.58 12.48 -5.02
N SER A 188 6.46 12.04 -4.13
CA SER A 188 6.92 12.82 -2.97
C SER A 188 8.21 12.24 -2.40
N HIS A 189 9.27 12.18 -3.19
CA HIS A 189 10.55 11.62 -2.74
C HIS A 189 11.75 12.46 -3.18
N THR A 190 12.85 12.33 -2.41
CA THR A 190 14.13 13.00 -2.68
C THR A 190 15.26 12.02 -2.97
N MET A 191 14.99 10.73 -2.75
CA MET A 191 15.92 9.63 -3.05
C MET A 191 15.26 8.70 -4.04
N CYS A 192 16.08 8.05 -4.87
CA CYS A 192 15.64 7.02 -5.79
C CYS A 192 16.64 5.85 -5.82
N VAL A 193 16.24 4.74 -6.37
CA VAL A 193 17.11 3.60 -6.65
C VAL A 193 18.16 4.02 -7.66
N LYS A 194 19.43 3.74 -7.35
CA LYS A 194 20.59 3.90 -8.25
C LYS A 194 20.92 2.55 -8.87
N ASP A 195 21.47 1.64 -8.08
CA ASP A 195 21.77 0.28 -8.50
C ASP A 195 20.67 -0.65 -7.98
N VAL A 196 20.17 -1.50 -8.87
CA VAL A 196 19.06 -2.42 -8.54
C VAL A 196 19.60 -3.64 -7.84
N GLY A 197 18.96 -4.04 -6.74
CA GLY A 197 19.34 -5.19 -5.94
C GLY A 197 19.19 -6.52 -6.70
N GLU A 198 19.90 -7.53 -6.24
CA GLU A 198 19.90 -8.87 -6.85
C GLU A 198 18.50 -9.48 -6.85
N GLY A 199 18.14 -10.15 -7.93
CA GLY A 199 16.82 -10.78 -8.11
C GLY A 199 15.67 -9.81 -8.38
N LEU A 200 15.87 -8.50 -8.24
CA LEU A 200 14.88 -7.49 -8.56
C LEU A 200 14.87 -7.16 -10.06
N GLU A 201 13.71 -6.81 -10.56
CA GLU A 201 13.48 -6.31 -11.91
C GLU A 201 12.81 -4.95 -11.86
N VAL A 202 13.28 -4.00 -12.67
CA VAL A 202 12.62 -2.70 -12.83
C VAL A 202 11.41 -2.89 -13.75
N THR A 203 10.22 -2.58 -13.22
CA THR A 203 8.96 -2.71 -13.95
C THR A 203 8.34 -1.37 -14.34
N ALA A 204 8.84 -0.25 -13.79
CA ALA A 204 8.48 1.07 -14.29
C ALA A 204 9.58 2.10 -14.07
N ARG A 205 9.63 3.11 -14.99
CA ARG A 205 10.48 4.29 -14.88
C ARG A 205 9.69 5.55 -15.26
N SER A 206 10.03 6.67 -14.63
CA SER A 206 9.63 8.00 -15.10
C SER A 206 10.35 8.38 -16.41
N ASP A 207 9.86 9.42 -17.07
CA ASP A 207 10.45 9.88 -18.35
C ASP A 207 11.90 10.39 -18.18
N ASP A 208 12.32 10.78 -16.97
CA ASP A 208 13.71 11.14 -16.64
C ASP A 208 14.54 9.96 -16.12
N GLY A 209 14.00 8.74 -16.21
CA GLY A 209 14.71 7.49 -15.93
C GLY A 209 14.74 7.05 -14.47
N VAL A 210 14.06 7.75 -13.55
CA VAL A 210 13.93 7.30 -12.16
C VAL A 210 13.17 5.98 -12.09
N VAL A 211 13.66 5.05 -11.27
CA VAL A 211 12.99 3.77 -11.03
C VAL A 211 11.75 4.01 -10.16
N GLU A 212 10.59 3.70 -10.71
CA GLU A 212 9.28 3.94 -10.08
C GLU A 212 8.59 2.66 -9.60
N ALA A 213 8.96 1.50 -10.15
CA ALA A 213 8.50 0.21 -9.64
C ALA A 213 9.56 -0.88 -9.83
N ILE A 214 9.60 -1.78 -8.85
CA ILE A 214 10.41 -3.00 -8.86
C ILE A 214 9.56 -4.20 -8.46
N GLU A 215 9.87 -5.35 -9.04
CA GLU A 215 9.31 -6.64 -8.65
C GLU A 215 10.43 -7.66 -8.49
N HIS A 216 10.36 -8.54 -7.48
CA HIS A 216 11.29 -9.66 -7.40
C HIS A 216 10.86 -10.75 -8.41
N ARG A 217 11.81 -11.35 -9.10
CA ARG A 217 11.55 -12.30 -10.20
C ARG A 217 10.82 -13.57 -9.75
N THR A 218 11.13 -14.05 -8.55
CA THR A 218 10.59 -15.32 -8.02
C THR A 218 9.81 -15.15 -6.72
N LEU A 219 10.22 -14.23 -5.83
CA LEU A 219 9.54 -13.99 -4.55
C LEU A 219 8.31 -13.09 -4.73
N PRO A 220 7.31 -13.18 -3.83
CA PRO A 220 6.12 -12.35 -3.89
C PRO A 220 6.38 -10.93 -3.34
N ILE A 221 7.32 -10.22 -3.93
CA ILE A 221 7.79 -8.90 -3.49
C ILE A 221 7.57 -7.86 -4.58
N THR A 222 6.96 -6.74 -4.23
CA THR A 222 6.69 -5.62 -5.12
C THR A 222 6.97 -4.30 -4.41
N GLY A 223 7.60 -3.35 -5.09
CA GLY A 223 7.85 -2.01 -4.57
C GLY A 223 7.41 -0.94 -5.54
N PHE A 224 6.69 0.08 -5.06
CA PHE A 224 6.32 1.27 -5.80
C PHE A 224 6.99 2.50 -5.18
N GLN A 225 7.69 3.30 -5.97
CA GLN A 225 8.30 4.55 -5.49
C GLN A 225 7.23 5.63 -5.26
N PHE A 226 6.13 5.56 -6.01
CA PHE A 226 4.95 6.40 -5.85
C PHE A 226 4.02 5.92 -4.72
N HIS A 227 2.91 6.62 -4.50
CA HIS A 227 2.01 6.42 -3.37
C HIS A 227 0.59 6.07 -3.83
N PRO A 228 0.30 4.84 -4.30
CA PRO A 228 -1.05 4.46 -4.73
C PRO A 228 -2.07 4.54 -3.58
N GLU A 229 -1.62 4.37 -2.34
CA GLU A 229 -2.45 4.46 -1.14
C GLU A 229 -3.01 5.87 -0.88
N ARG A 230 -2.52 6.90 -1.57
CA ARG A 230 -3.02 8.26 -1.44
C ARG A 230 -4.02 8.64 -2.52
N ILE A 231 -4.00 7.92 -3.65
CA ILE A 231 -4.74 8.29 -4.85
C ILE A 231 -5.75 7.23 -5.31
N PHE A 232 -5.92 6.12 -4.59
CA PHE A 232 -6.82 5.03 -4.97
C PHE A 232 -8.29 5.47 -5.10
N ARG A 233 -8.69 6.57 -4.44
CA ARG A 233 -10.04 7.14 -4.60
C ARG A 233 -10.23 7.94 -5.90
N ARG A 234 -9.14 8.34 -6.57
CA ARG A 234 -9.20 9.01 -7.88
C ARG A 234 -9.45 8.02 -9.01
N ASP A 235 -8.87 6.82 -8.89
CA ASP A 235 -8.98 5.74 -9.88
C ASP A 235 -8.84 4.39 -9.16
N PRO A 236 -9.84 3.51 -9.24
CA PRO A 236 -9.83 2.21 -8.55
C PRO A 236 -8.68 1.30 -8.99
N ARG A 237 -8.06 1.55 -10.13
CA ARG A 237 -6.89 0.78 -10.60
C ARG A 237 -5.70 0.90 -9.66
N TYR A 238 -5.55 2.03 -8.93
CA TYR A 238 -4.52 2.16 -7.89
C TYR A 238 -4.78 1.24 -6.69
N LEU A 239 -6.04 0.96 -6.37
CA LEU A 239 -6.37 -0.05 -5.36
C LEU A 239 -6.09 -1.46 -5.88
N GLN A 240 -6.42 -1.72 -7.16
CA GLN A 240 -6.20 -3.03 -7.77
C GLN A 240 -4.73 -3.44 -7.75
N ILE A 241 -3.79 -2.56 -8.08
CA ILE A 241 -2.36 -2.89 -8.03
C ILE A 241 -1.85 -3.18 -6.61
N ILE A 242 -2.47 -2.59 -5.58
CA ILE A 242 -2.19 -2.93 -4.16
C ILE A 242 -2.66 -4.37 -3.89
N VAL A 243 -3.89 -4.70 -4.29
CA VAL A 243 -4.46 -6.05 -4.15
C VAL A 243 -3.59 -7.07 -4.89
N ASP A 244 -3.25 -6.83 -6.16
CA ASP A 244 -2.44 -7.74 -6.98
C ASP A 244 -1.07 -8.02 -6.35
N ALA A 245 -0.46 -7.02 -5.72
CA ALA A 245 0.82 -7.18 -5.03
C ALA A 245 0.68 -8.02 -3.75
N LEU A 246 -0.40 -7.83 -2.96
CA LEU A 246 -0.64 -8.53 -1.70
C LEU A 246 -1.22 -9.95 -1.89
N GLU A 247 -1.84 -10.23 -3.05
CA GLU A 247 -2.33 -11.57 -3.40
C GLU A 247 -1.26 -12.45 -4.07
N ARG A 248 -0.10 -11.88 -4.39
CA ARG A 248 1.02 -12.60 -5.01
C ARG A 248 1.49 -13.74 -4.10
N GLY A 249 1.53 -14.96 -4.59
CA GLY A 249 1.94 -16.14 -3.83
C GLY A 249 0.86 -16.79 -2.96
N SER A 250 -0.32 -16.17 -2.80
CA SER A 250 -1.46 -16.80 -2.13
C SER A 250 -2.28 -17.69 -3.07
N ALA A 251 -2.12 -17.59 -4.36
CA ALA A 251 -2.62 -18.59 -5.29
C ALA A 251 -1.60 -19.75 -5.29
N LYS A 252 -1.92 -20.86 -4.61
CA LYS A 252 -1.51 -22.18 -5.12
C LYS A 252 -2.03 -22.18 -6.54
N GLU A 253 -1.14 -21.98 -7.53
CA GLU A 253 -1.46 -22.29 -8.90
C GLU A 253 -1.89 -23.77 -8.87
N SER A 254 -3.19 -24.00 -8.99
CA SER A 254 -3.75 -25.32 -9.24
C SER A 254 -3.13 -25.78 -10.56
N LYS A 255 -2.20 -26.72 -10.45
CA LYS A 255 -1.74 -27.53 -11.59
C LYS A 255 -2.90 -28.27 -12.21
#